data_c794f993ddb74b79c76497b4f7d62198
#
_entry.id   c794f993ddb74b79c76497b4f7d62198
#
_cell.length_a   1.000
_cell.length_b   1.000
_cell.length_c   1.000
_cell.angle_alpha   90.00
_cell.angle_beta   90.00
_cell.angle_gamma   90.00
#
_symmetry.space_group_name_H-M   'P 1'
#
loop_
_entity.id
_entity.type
_entity.pdbx_description
1 polymer ?
#
loop_
_entity_poly.entity_id
_entity_poly.type
_entity_poly.pdbx_seq_one_letter_code
_entity_poly.pdbx_strand_id
1 'polypeptide(L)'
;MRRLHLIIFIALVAVVSASAKTKKQLVVLHTNDTHSCIMPLSENLDNKDLAGRGGYLRRINMIKEERKQNPDLLFFDSGDFSQGSGFYTLFKGEVEIGLMNYMGYDAATIGNHEFDFELENMARLFRMANFPIVCSNYDFTGTPCEGLVKDYITLKRNGLKIGVYALGAPMKGLVSNKNCEGVKYIDPVEASKKYINILRKQEKCDVVICISHLGWQISEYPDQEFIKEIEGCDLVLGGHTHTYMPTLEYAPDKTGKMIPDDQNGKHGVFIGKLVLTFEK
;
A
#
# COMPACT_ATOMS: atom_id res chain seq x y z
N MET A 1 60.67 62.93 -7.47
CA MET A 1 59.34 62.36 -7.86
C MET A 1 59.29 60.90 -7.42
N ARG A 2 58.62 60.61 -6.33
CA ARG A 2 58.40 59.21 -5.86
C ARG A 2 57.09 58.67 -6.45
N ARG A 3 57.21 57.61 -7.25
CA ARG A 3 55.99 56.91 -7.78
C ARG A 3 55.46 55.95 -6.70
N LEU A 4 54.20 56.18 -6.26
CA LEU A 4 53.43 55.34 -5.36
C LEU A 4 52.80 54.23 -6.19
N HIS A 5 53.15 52.96 -5.94
CA HIS A 5 52.51 51.82 -6.58
C HIS A 5 51.41 51.35 -5.67
N LEU A 6 50.14 51.51 -6.14
CA LEU A 6 48.96 51.01 -5.46
C LEU A 6 48.78 49.51 -5.83
N ILE A 7 48.99 48.62 -4.86
CA ILE A 7 48.72 47.18 -5.04
C ILE A 7 47.28 46.95 -4.59
N ILE A 8 46.39 46.65 -5.55
CA ILE A 8 44.99 46.26 -5.25
C ILE A 8 44.98 44.75 -5.02
N PHE A 9 44.73 44.33 -3.77
CA PHE A 9 44.46 42.94 -3.43
C PHE A 9 43.00 42.64 -3.71
N ILE A 10 42.66 41.88 -4.78
CA ILE A 10 41.33 41.36 -5.02
C ILE A 10 41.21 40.05 -4.23
N ALA A 11 40.54 40.12 -3.08
CA ALA A 11 40.13 38.91 -2.34
C ALA A 11 39.02 38.21 -3.08
N LEU A 12 39.29 37.08 -3.72
CA LEU A 12 38.28 36.20 -4.32
C LEU A 12 37.58 35.45 -3.21
N VAL A 13 36.42 35.94 -2.78
CA VAL A 13 35.56 35.20 -1.84
C VAL A 13 34.86 34.09 -2.60
N ALA A 14 35.36 32.88 -2.50
CA ALA A 14 34.66 31.70 -2.97
C ALA A 14 33.47 31.44 -2.05
N VAL A 15 32.25 31.81 -2.50
CA VAL A 15 31.01 31.41 -1.85
C VAL A 15 30.81 29.94 -2.11
N VAL A 16 31.24 29.09 -1.16
CA VAL A 16 30.86 27.67 -1.16
C VAL A 16 29.41 27.61 -0.75
N SER A 17 28.52 27.51 -1.72
CA SER A 17 27.10 27.19 -1.48
C SER A 17 27.03 25.75 -0.97
N ALA A 18 27.00 25.58 0.34
CA ALA A 18 26.63 24.33 0.95
C ALA A 18 25.14 24.10 0.59
N SER A 19 24.86 23.23 -0.38
CA SER A 19 23.52 22.78 -0.67
C SER A 19 23.01 22.05 0.58
N ALA A 20 22.17 22.70 1.34
CA ALA A 20 21.50 22.06 2.46
C ALA A 20 20.63 20.92 1.88
N LYS A 21 20.91 19.68 2.28
CA LYS A 21 20.08 18.53 1.92
C LYS A 21 18.63 18.81 2.36
N THR A 22 17.75 18.89 1.39
CA THR A 22 16.33 19.11 1.69
C THR A 22 15.73 17.79 2.16
N LYS A 23 15.23 17.77 3.40
CA LYS A 23 14.45 16.66 3.93
C LYS A 23 13.05 16.71 3.31
N LYS A 24 12.65 15.63 2.67
CA LYS A 24 11.30 15.43 2.19
C LYS A 24 10.59 14.39 3.06
N GLN A 25 9.35 14.63 3.38
CA GLN A 25 8.51 13.69 4.12
C GLN A 25 7.36 13.21 3.25
N LEU A 26 6.99 11.96 3.41
CA LEU A 26 5.85 11.32 2.78
C LEU A 26 5.03 10.66 3.88
N VAL A 27 3.81 11.10 4.06
CA VAL A 27 2.85 10.46 4.97
C VAL A 27 2.12 9.38 4.19
N VAL A 28 2.14 8.16 4.70
CA VAL A 28 1.42 7.02 4.15
C VAL A 28 0.42 6.54 5.18
N LEU A 29 -0.85 6.48 4.80
CA LEU A 29 -1.89 5.80 5.55
C LEU A 29 -2.22 4.49 4.86
N HIS A 30 -2.58 3.47 5.63
CA HIS A 30 -3.10 2.25 5.04
C HIS A 30 -4.09 1.50 5.94
N THR A 31 -4.94 0.73 5.28
CA THR A 31 -5.85 -0.24 5.88
C THR A 31 -5.60 -1.62 5.27
N ASN A 32 -6.02 -2.64 5.94
CA ASN A 32 -6.04 -4.03 5.48
C ASN A 32 -7.19 -4.77 6.15
N ASP A 33 -7.69 -5.84 5.53
CA ASP A 33 -8.65 -6.78 6.12
C ASP A 33 -9.84 -6.07 6.78
N THR A 34 -10.39 -5.07 6.08
CA THR A 34 -11.51 -4.30 6.66
C THR A 34 -12.81 -5.10 6.71
N HIS A 35 -12.89 -6.20 5.94
CA HIS A 35 -13.94 -7.21 5.98
C HIS A 35 -15.33 -6.62 6.09
N SER A 36 -15.65 -5.69 5.19
CA SER A 36 -16.98 -5.05 5.16
C SER A 36 -17.48 -4.54 6.53
N CYS A 37 -16.58 -4.22 7.45
CA CYS A 37 -16.94 -3.72 8.77
C CYS A 37 -17.40 -2.25 8.67
N ILE A 38 -18.61 -2.07 8.10
CA ILE A 38 -19.22 -0.76 7.83
C ILE A 38 -19.60 -0.08 9.14
N MET A 39 -20.25 -0.80 10.02
CA MET A 39 -20.65 -0.32 11.34
C MET A 39 -19.49 -0.50 12.35
N PRO A 40 -19.45 0.27 13.44
CA PRO A 40 -18.56 -0.04 14.53
C PRO A 40 -18.77 -1.46 15.06
N LEU A 41 -17.73 -2.04 15.63
CA LEU A 41 -17.84 -3.31 16.35
C LEU A 41 -18.85 -3.19 17.49
N SER A 42 -19.47 -4.32 17.85
CA SER A 42 -20.45 -4.36 18.94
C SER A 42 -19.86 -3.83 20.26
N GLU A 43 -20.61 -3.02 20.98
CA GLU A 43 -20.25 -2.57 22.33
C GLU A 43 -20.23 -3.73 23.34
N ASN A 44 -20.90 -4.84 23.00
CA ASN A 44 -20.99 -6.04 23.83
C ASN A 44 -19.91 -7.10 23.53
N LEU A 45 -18.87 -6.74 22.77
CA LEU A 45 -17.73 -7.65 22.57
C LEU A 45 -17.07 -7.99 23.90
N ASP A 46 -16.61 -9.24 24.02
CA ASP A 46 -15.85 -9.72 25.18
C ASP A 46 -14.53 -8.95 25.30
N ASN A 47 -13.86 -8.70 24.19
CA ASN A 47 -12.68 -7.83 24.15
C ASN A 47 -13.10 -6.36 24.26
N LYS A 48 -13.01 -5.81 25.47
CA LYS A 48 -13.40 -4.43 25.79
C LYS A 48 -12.52 -3.37 25.14
N ASP A 49 -11.30 -3.73 24.77
CA ASP A 49 -10.41 -2.80 24.06
C ASP A 49 -10.84 -2.56 22.59
N LEU A 50 -11.61 -3.47 22.02
CA LEU A 50 -12.13 -3.36 20.66
C LEU A 50 -13.62 -2.98 20.62
N ALA A 51 -14.35 -3.17 21.72
CA ALA A 51 -15.79 -2.93 21.78
C ALA A 51 -16.16 -1.51 21.35
N GLY A 52 -17.14 -1.40 20.46
CA GLY A 52 -17.62 -0.13 19.93
C GLY A 52 -16.64 0.63 19.03
N ARG A 53 -15.46 0.08 18.71
CA ARG A 53 -14.45 0.72 17.84
C ARG A 53 -14.69 0.46 16.35
N GLY A 54 -13.93 1.14 15.50
CA GLY A 54 -13.98 1.02 14.05
C GLY A 54 -15.18 1.72 13.43
N GLY A 55 -15.60 1.23 12.27
CA GLY A 55 -16.68 1.77 11.46
C GLY A 55 -16.23 2.83 10.46
N TYR A 56 -16.84 2.81 9.25
CA TYR A 56 -16.43 3.68 8.14
C TYR A 56 -16.58 5.17 8.43
N LEU A 57 -17.60 5.61 9.16
CA LEU A 57 -17.79 7.04 9.45
C LEU A 57 -16.64 7.62 10.28
N ARG A 58 -16.12 6.86 11.23
CA ARG A 58 -14.96 7.29 12.03
C ARG A 58 -13.70 7.32 11.18
N ARG A 59 -13.49 6.30 10.33
CA ARG A 59 -12.37 6.26 9.39
C ARG A 59 -12.41 7.44 8.42
N ILE A 60 -13.55 7.74 7.82
CA ILE A 60 -13.76 8.89 6.94
C ILE A 60 -13.34 10.20 7.62
N ASN A 61 -13.81 10.43 8.86
CA ASN A 61 -13.48 11.63 9.59
C ASN A 61 -11.97 11.72 9.89
N MET A 62 -11.37 10.62 10.31
CA MET A 62 -9.94 10.56 10.60
C MET A 62 -9.11 10.86 9.34
N ILE A 63 -9.43 10.24 8.18
CA ILE A 63 -8.74 10.49 6.92
C ILE A 63 -8.90 11.95 6.48
N LYS A 64 -10.09 12.54 6.64
CA LYS A 64 -10.32 13.97 6.33
C LYS A 64 -9.43 14.89 7.15
N GLU A 65 -9.30 14.64 8.45
CA GLU A 65 -8.44 15.45 9.33
C GLU A 65 -6.95 15.28 8.98
N GLU A 66 -6.53 14.05 8.68
CA GLU A 66 -5.15 13.79 8.23
C GLU A 66 -4.84 14.50 6.91
N ARG A 67 -5.75 14.51 5.94
CA ARG A 67 -5.56 15.22 4.66
C ARG A 67 -5.47 16.74 4.82
N LYS A 68 -6.13 17.33 5.82
CA LYS A 68 -5.98 18.77 6.11
C LYS A 68 -4.56 19.11 6.56
N GLN A 69 -3.96 18.23 7.37
CA GLN A 69 -2.62 18.41 7.90
C GLN A 69 -1.54 18.00 6.90
N ASN A 70 -1.83 16.97 6.07
CA ASN A 70 -0.93 16.37 5.12
C ASN A 70 -1.63 16.24 3.74
N PRO A 71 -1.74 17.33 2.96
CA PRO A 71 -2.46 17.31 1.67
C PRO A 71 -1.90 16.30 0.66
N ASP A 72 -0.60 16.01 0.73
CA ASP A 72 0.13 15.09 -0.14
C ASP A 72 0.19 13.65 0.39
N LEU A 73 -0.58 13.31 1.44
CA LEU A 73 -0.57 11.94 1.97
C LEU A 73 -1.00 10.93 0.91
N LEU A 74 -0.44 9.73 1.02
CA LEU A 74 -0.88 8.54 0.29
C LEU A 74 -1.79 7.69 1.18
N PHE A 75 -2.79 7.04 0.57
CA PHE A 75 -3.69 6.16 1.29
C PHE A 75 -3.94 4.87 0.50
N PHE A 76 -3.58 3.72 1.08
CA PHE A 76 -3.62 2.42 0.46
C PHE A 76 -4.50 1.43 1.22
N ASP A 77 -4.99 0.40 0.50
CA ASP A 77 -5.64 -0.76 1.12
C ASP A 77 -4.93 -2.05 0.69
N SER A 78 -4.63 -2.91 1.66
CA SER A 78 -3.89 -4.15 1.44
C SER A 78 -4.80 -5.37 1.21
N GLY A 79 -6.02 -5.14 0.71
CA GLY A 79 -6.97 -6.20 0.33
C GLY A 79 -7.86 -6.70 1.49
N ASP A 80 -8.74 -7.62 1.15
CA ASP A 80 -9.81 -8.12 2.02
C ASP A 80 -10.69 -6.99 2.58
N PHE A 81 -11.05 -6.02 1.70
CA PHE A 81 -12.07 -5.03 2.03
C PHE A 81 -13.49 -5.64 1.93
N SER A 82 -13.62 -6.75 1.24
CA SER A 82 -14.83 -7.54 1.04
C SER A 82 -15.07 -8.53 2.19
N GLN A 83 -16.29 -9.12 2.24
CA GLN A 83 -16.68 -10.20 3.14
C GLN A 83 -16.81 -9.77 4.62
N GLY A 84 -17.79 -10.34 5.33
CA GLY A 84 -17.91 -10.24 6.80
C GLY A 84 -19.18 -9.54 7.30
N SER A 85 -19.95 -8.85 6.45
CA SER A 85 -21.17 -8.17 6.90
C SER A 85 -22.41 -8.49 6.06
N GLY A 86 -23.59 -8.15 6.61
CA GLY A 86 -24.84 -8.20 5.86
C GLY A 86 -24.86 -7.24 4.67
N PHE A 87 -24.11 -6.14 4.72
CA PHE A 87 -23.98 -5.23 3.57
C PHE A 87 -23.30 -5.93 2.40
N TYR A 88 -22.20 -6.63 2.66
CA TYR A 88 -21.51 -7.40 1.62
C TYR A 88 -22.40 -8.49 1.03
N THR A 89 -23.11 -9.25 1.88
CA THR A 89 -24.02 -10.31 1.43
C THR A 89 -25.12 -9.77 0.51
N LEU A 90 -25.69 -8.60 0.83
CA LEU A 90 -26.80 -8.00 0.06
C LEU A 90 -26.32 -7.23 -1.17
N PHE A 91 -25.24 -6.46 -1.05
CA PHE A 91 -24.78 -5.52 -2.08
C PHE A 91 -23.49 -5.97 -2.79
N LYS A 92 -22.94 -7.14 -2.41
CA LYS A 92 -21.81 -7.81 -3.08
C LYS A 92 -20.59 -6.91 -3.29
N GLY A 93 -20.28 -6.05 -2.30
CA GLY A 93 -19.11 -5.17 -2.32
C GLY A 93 -19.36 -3.74 -2.85
N GLU A 94 -20.57 -3.43 -3.33
CA GLU A 94 -20.87 -2.10 -3.86
C GLU A 94 -20.78 -1.00 -2.81
N VAL A 95 -21.21 -1.27 -1.58
CA VAL A 95 -21.16 -0.33 -0.46
C VAL A 95 -19.70 -0.07 -0.09
N GLU A 96 -18.89 -1.10 -0.03
CA GLU A 96 -17.47 -1.04 0.31
C GLU A 96 -16.71 -0.16 -0.70
N ILE A 97 -16.84 -0.45 -2.00
CA ILE A 97 -16.21 0.35 -3.06
C ILE A 97 -16.71 1.80 -3.05
N GLY A 98 -18.02 2.02 -2.85
CA GLY A 98 -18.57 3.37 -2.75
C GLY A 98 -17.98 4.18 -1.60
N LEU A 99 -17.78 3.56 -0.44
CA LEU A 99 -17.14 4.19 0.72
C LEU A 99 -15.63 4.39 0.51
N MET A 100 -14.95 3.44 -0.11
CA MET A 100 -13.53 3.56 -0.48
C MET A 100 -13.31 4.72 -1.46
N ASN A 101 -14.17 4.84 -2.48
CA ASN A 101 -14.18 5.98 -3.40
C ASN A 101 -14.32 7.32 -2.66
N TYR A 102 -15.22 7.38 -1.69
CA TYR A 102 -15.43 8.59 -0.90
C TYR A 102 -14.25 8.94 0.01
N MET A 103 -13.55 7.94 0.54
CA MET A 103 -12.35 8.13 1.37
C MET A 103 -11.13 8.54 0.54
N GLY A 104 -11.14 8.29 -0.78
CA GLY A 104 -10.07 8.71 -1.70
C GLY A 104 -8.79 7.89 -1.52
N TYR A 105 -8.87 6.58 -1.64
CA TYR A 105 -7.69 5.72 -1.73
C TYR A 105 -6.86 6.06 -2.98
N ASP A 106 -5.55 5.96 -2.86
CA ASP A 106 -4.62 6.11 -4.00
C ASP A 106 -4.39 4.79 -4.74
N ALA A 107 -4.56 3.66 -4.07
CA ALA A 107 -4.65 2.31 -4.65
C ALA A 107 -5.15 1.30 -3.61
N ALA A 108 -5.63 0.15 -4.10
CA ALA A 108 -5.89 -1.04 -3.30
C ALA A 108 -5.35 -2.28 -4.01
N THR A 109 -5.00 -3.32 -3.23
CA THR A 109 -4.71 -4.64 -3.79
C THR A 109 -5.90 -5.59 -3.64
N ILE A 110 -5.72 -6.83 -4.04
CA ILE A 110 -6.71 -7.91 -4.04
C ILE A 110 -6.33 -8.91 -2.95
N GLY A 111 -7.22 -9.13 -2.00
CA GLY A 111 -7.13 -10.23 -1.08
C GLY A 111 -7.91 -11.47 -1.58
N ASN A 112 -8.00 -12.50 -0.76
CA ASN A 112 -8.72 -13.72 -1.14
C ASN A 112 -10.24 -13.54 -1.12
N HIS A 113 -10.77 -12.63 -0.30
CA HIS A 113 -12.20 -12.38 -0.20
C HIS A 113 -12.79 -11.50 -1.31
N GLU A 114 -11.97 -10.83 -2.11
CA GLU A 114 -12.45 -10.19 -3.33
C GLU A 114 -12.97 -11.19 -4.35
N PHE A 115 -12.56 -12.47 -4.24
CA PHE A 115 -13.04 -13.56 -5.10
C PHE A 115 -14.35 -14.21 -4.62
N ASP A 116 -14.93 -13.84 -3.48
CA ASP A 116 -16.08 -14.55 -2.89
C ASP A 116 -17.32 -14.62 -3.81
N PHE A 117 -17.53 -13.62 -4.67
CA PHE A 117 -18.63 -13.56 -5.63
C PHE A 117 -18.18 -13.60 -7.09
N GLU A 118 -17.39 -14.55 -7.50
CA GLU A 118 -16.98 -14.77 -8.89
C GLU A 118 -16.36 -13.54 -9.60
N LEU A 119 -15.67 -13.77 -10.72
CA LEU A 119 -14.91 -12.72 -11.42
C LEU A 119 -15.81 -11.66 -12.08
N GLU A 120 -17.04 -11.98 -12.46
CA GLU A 120 -17.98 -11.01 -13.01
C GLU A 120 -18.35 -9.94 -12.00
N ASN A 121 -18.59 -10.34 -10.74
CA ASN A 121 -18.85 -9.38 -9.68
C ASN A 121 -17.60 -8.57 -9.34
N MET A 122 -16.45 -9.21 -9.24
CA MET A 122 -15.17 -8.54 -9.05
C MET A 122 -14.94 -7.48 -10.14
N ALA A 123 -15.12 -7.83 -11.41
CA ALA A 123 -14.98 -6.90 -12.54
C ALA A 123 -15.98 -5.74 -12.46
N ARG A 124 -17.22 -5.99 -12.02
CA ARG A 124 -18.21 -4.95 -11.78
C ARG A 124 -17.73 -3.95 -10.73
N LEU A 125 -17.23 -4.42 -9.61
CA LEU A 125 -16.72 -3.61 -8.52
C LEU A 125 -15.49 -2.79 -8.95
N PHE A 126 -14.55 -3.41 -9.66
CA PHE A 126 -13.33 -2.73 -10.12
C PHE A 126 -13.63 -1.62 -11.15
N ARG A 127 -14.69 -1.77 -11.96
CA ARG A 127 -15.16 -0.66 -12.83
C ARG A 127 -15.81 0.49 -12.06
N MET A 128 -16.33 0.24 -10.85
CA MET A 128 -16.91 1.28 -9.98
C MET A 128 -15.84 2.01 -9.18
N ALA A 129 -14.67 1.40 -8.96
CA ALA A 129 -13.57 2.02 -8.23
C ALA A 129 -13.03 3.23 -8.99
N ASN A 130 -12.87 4.37 -8.30
CA ASN A 130 -12.23 5.58 -8.84
C ASN A 130 -10.74 5.66 -8.49
N PHE A 131 -10.19 4.59 -7.97
CA PHE A 131 -8.79 4.37 -7.65
C PHE A 131 -8.29 3.09 -8.35
N PRO A 132 -7.00 2.98 -8.66
CA PRO A 132 -6.47 1.78 -9.28
C PRO A 132 -6.48 0.58 -8.34
N ILE A 133 -6.89 -0.56 -8.87
CA ILE A 133 -6.65 -1.87 -8.27
C ILE A 133 -5.31 -2.37 -8.83
N VAL A 134 -4.39 -2.76 -7.95
CA VAL A 134 -3.04 -3.19 -8.31
C VAL A 134 -2.80 -4.60 -7.81
N CYS A 135 -2.36 -5.49 -8.69
CA CYS A 135 -1.87 -6.81 -8.31
C CYS A 135 -0.86 -7.30 -9.36
N SER A 136 0.35 -7.56 -8.92
CA SER A 136 1.49 -7.87 -9.79
C SER A 136 1.67 -9.36 -10.05
N ASN A 137 1.02 -10.19 -9.23
CA ASN A 137 1.20 -11.65 -9.25
C ASN A 137 -0.08 -12.43 -9.62
N TYR A 138 -1.13 -11.73 -10.11
CA TYR A 138 -2.28 -12.37 -10.76
C TYR A 138 -2.35 -11.94 -12.23
N ASP A 139 -2.38 -12.91 -13.15
CA ASP A 139 -2.66 -12.69 -14.56
C ASP A 139 -4.16 -12.95 -14.84
N PHE A 140 -4.87 -11.89 -15.16
CA PHE A 140 -6.31 -11.93 -15.48
C PHE A 140 -6.61 -12.01 -16.98
N THR A 141 -5.61 -12.30 -17.82
CA THR A 141 -5.83 -12.41 -19.28
C THR A 141 -6.87 -13.45 -19.61
N GLY A 142 -7.86 -13.09 -20.42
CA GLY A 142 -8.97 -13.97 -20.81
C GLY A 142 -10.09 -14.08 -19.76
N THR A 143 -10.04 -13.29 -18.68
CA THR A 143 -11.08 -13.26 -17.64
C THR A 143 -11.90 -11.97 -17.70
N PRO A 144 -13.06 -11.88 -17.00
CA PRO A 144 -13.85 -10.65 -16.88
C PRO A 144 -13.07 -9.44 -16.29
N CYS A 145 -11.98 -9.70 -15.57
CA CYS A 145 -11.13 -8.68 -14.95
C CYS A 145 -9.96 -8.21 -15.84
N GLU A 146 -9.83 -8.73 -17.06
CA GLU A 146 -8.77 -8.31 -17.99
C GLU A 146 -8.77 -6.80 -18.19
N GLY A 147 -7.60 -6.17 -18.03
CA GLY A 147 -7.38 -4.74 -18.19
C GLY A 147 -7.89 -3.85 -17.04
N LEU A 148 -8.61 -4.42 -16.05
CA LEU A 148 -9.09 -3.67 -14.88
C LEU A 148 -8.07 -3.59 -13.76
N VAL A 149 -7.19 -4.57 -13.65
CA VAL A 149 -6.12 -4.65 -12.64
C VAL A 149 -4.81 -4.17 -13.26
N LYS A 150 -4.07 -3.37 -12.53
CA LYS A 150 -2.75 -2.88 -12.93
C LYS A 150 -1.66 -3.72 -12.30
N ASP A 151 -0.63 -4.02 -13.08
CA ASP A 151 0.54 -4.72 -12.56
C ASP A 151 1.33 -3.85 -11.56
N TYR A 152 1.40 -2.55 -11.81
CA TYR A 152 2.01 -1.53 -10.96
C TYR A 152 1.46 -0.14 -11.32
N ILE A 153 1.71 0.83 -10.47
CA ILE A 153 1.43 2.25 -10.74
C ILE A 153 2.60 3.13 -10.31
N THR A 154 2.62 4.37 -10.80
CA THR A 154 3.50 5.41 -10.30
C THR A 154 2.70 6.62 -9.88
N LEU A 155 3.07 7.21 -8.74
CA LEU A 155 2.46 8.40 -8.16
C LEU A 155 3.52 9.49 -7.95
N LYS A 156 3.07 10.73 -7.87
CA LYS A 156 3.95 11.86 -7.52
C LYS A 156 3.40 12.55 -6.29
N ARG A 157 4.19 12.63 -5.20
CA ARG A 157 3.84 13.33 -3.96
C ARG A 157 5.07 14.02 -3.41
N ASN A 158 4.90 15.25 -2.96
CA ASN A 158 5.97 16.06 -2.36
C ASN A 158 7.29 16.07 -3.17
N GLY A 159 7.19 16.09 -4.51
CA GLY A 159 8.32 16.04 -5.44
C GLY A 159 9.11 14.73 -5.42
N LEU A 160 8.52 13.63 -4.90
CA LEU A 160 9.01 12.27 -5.03
C LEU A 160 8.19 11.52 -6.09
N LYS A 161 8.84 10.64 -6.87
CA LYS A 161 8.19 9.64 -7.70
C LYS A 161 8.11 8.34 -6.92
N ILE A 162 6.90 7.88 -6.64
CA ILE A 162 6.61 6.68 -5.86
C ILE A 162 6.14 5.60 -6.82
N GLY A 163 6.80 4.45 -6.81
CA GLY A 163 6.35 3.24 -7.46
C GLY A 163 5.59 2.36 -6.49
N VAL A 164 4.47 1.81 -6.93
CA VAL A 164 3.66 0.89 -6.13
C VAL A 164 3.42 -0.37 -6.94
N TYR A 165 3.78 -1.51 -6.39
CA TYR A 165 3.39 -2.84 -6.87
C TYR A 165 2.67 -3.57 -5.74
N ALA A 166 1.96 -4.65 -6.08
CA ALA A 166 1.16 -5.33 -5.08
C ALA A 166 1.12 -6.85 -5.27
N LEU A 167 0.90 -7.57 -4.18
CA LEU A 167 0.92 -9.02 -4.15
C LEU A 167 -0.35 -9.56 -3.50
N GLY A 168 -1.01 -10.50 -4.19
CA GLY A 168 -2.13 -11.27 -3.67
C GLY A 168 -1.70 -12.65 -3.15
N ALA A 169 -2.45 -13.19 -2.21
CA ALA A 169 -2.22 -14.51 -1.62
C ALA A 169 -2.40 -15.65 -2.65
N PRO A 170 -1.78 -16.83 -2.44
CA PRO A 170 -2.08 -18.01 -3.25
C PRO A 170 -3.57 -18.35 -3.20
N MET A 171 -4.19 -18.51 -4.37
CA MET A 171 -5.64 -18.82 -4.43
C MET A 171 -5.96 -20.26 -3.99
N LYS A 172 -5.01 -21.17 -4.16
CA LYS A 172 -5.20 -22.59 -3.85
C LYS A 172 -5.49 -22.80 -2.36
N GLY A 173 -6.63 -23.39 -2.06
CA GLY A 173 -7.05 -23.63 -0.68
C GLY A 173 -7.73 -22.45 0.03
N LEU A 174 -7.60 -21.23 -0.51
CA LEU A 174 -8.23 -20.02 0.02
C LEU A 174 -9.46 -19.59 -0.79
N VAL A 175 -9.42 -19.78 -2.10
CA VAL A 175 -10.47 -19.35 -3.03
C VAL A 175 -11.09 -20.58 -3.69
N SER A 176 -12.42 -20.57 -3.87
CA SER A 176 -13.09 -21.59 -4.65
C SER A 176 -12.56 -21.58 -6.10
N ASN A 177 -12.21 -22.75 -6.65
CA ASN A 177 -11.70 -22.85 -8.01
C ASN A 177 -12.61 -22.18 -9.05
N LYS A 178 -13.94 -22.28 -8.85
CA LYS A 178 -14.93 -21.64 -9.72
C LYS A 178 -14.80 -20.10 -9.72
N ASN A 179 -14.48 -19.53 -8.57
CA ASN A 179 -14.43 -18.08 -8.40
C ASN A 179 -13.13 -17.44 -8.92
N CYS A 180 -12.14 -18.24 -9.23
CA CYS A 180 -10.85 -17.79 -9.79
C CYS A 180 -10.50 -18.48 -11.11
N GLU A 181 -11.49 -19.08 -11.79
CA GLU A 181 -11.26 -19.78 -13.05
C GLU A 181 -10.62 -18.87 -14.10
N GLY A 182 -9.53 -19.34 -14.70
CA GLY A 182 -8.77 -18.60 -15.72
C GLY A 182 -7.71 -17.63 -15.15
N VAL A 183 -7.75 -17.28 -13.87
CA VAL A 183 -6.70 -16.45 -13.25
C VAL A 183 -5.45 -17.29 -13.01
N LYS A 184 -4.28 -16.78 -13.46
CA LYS A 184 -3.00 -17.46 -13.22
C LYS A 184 -2.29 -16.78 -12.05
N TYR A 185 -1.78 -17.60 -11.15
CA TYR A 185 -0.93 -17.15 -10.04
C TYR A 185 0.53 -17.17 -10.47
N ILE A 186 1.23 -16.08 -10.23
CA ILE A 186 2.66 -15.91 -10.47
C ILE A 186 3.34 -15.91 -9.11
N ASP A 187 4.50 -16.52 -9.01
CA ASP A 187 5.31 -16.52 -7.80
C ASP A 187 5.56 -15.08 -7.31
N PRO A 188 5.28 -14.76 -6.04
CA PRO A 188 5.37 -13.40 -5.52
C PRO A 188 6.80 -12.84 -5.54
N VAL A 189 7.82 -13.70 -5.40
CA VAL A 189 9.23 -13.30 -5.48
C VAL A 189 9.60 -12.94 -6.92
N GLU A 190 9.18 -13.74 -7.90
CA GLU A 190 9.40 -13.44 -9.31
C GLU A 190 8.70 -12.16 -9.75
N ALA A 191 7.43 -11.99 -9.37
CA ALA A 191 6.67 -10.77 -9.62
C ALA A 191 7.37 -9.55 -9.00
N SER A 192 7.77 -9.64 -7.73
CA SER A 192 8.47 -8.56 -7.03
C SER A 192 9.77 -8.18 -7.72
N LYS A 193 10.62 -9.15 -8.05
CA LYS A 193 11.89 -8.89 -8.77
C LYS A 193 11.66 -8.16 -10.09
N LYS A 194 10.64 -8.59 -10.86
CA LYS A 194 10.27 -7.96 -12.13
C LYS A 194 9.85 -6.52 -11.96
N TYR A 195 8.87 -6.26 -11.07
CA TYR A 195 8.26 -4.93 -10.98
C TYR A 195 9.14 -3.95 -10.20
N ILE A 196 9.88 -4.37 -9.19
CA ILE A 196 10.90 -3.52 -8.56
C ILE A 196 11.96 -3.08 -9.60
N ASN A 197 12.43 -3.99 -10.46
CA ASN A 197 13.39 -3.63 -11.51
C ASN A 197 12.80 -2.61 -12.49
N ILE A 198 11.53 -2.75 -12.91
CA ILE A 198 10.84 -1.77 -13.75
C ILE A 198 10.75 -0.42 -13.02
N LEU A 199 10.23 -0.41 -11.79
CA LEU A 199 10.03 0.80 -11.00
C LEU A 199 11.33 1.55 -10.72
N ARG A 200 12.42 0.83 -10.41
CA ARG A 200 13.73 1.44 -10.13
C ARG A 200 14.47 1.87 -11.37
N LYS A 201 14.55 1.00 -12.41
CA LYS A 201 15.43 1.23 -13.56
C LYS A 201 14.76 1.93 -14.72
N GLN A 202 13.49 1.63 -15.02
CA GLN A 202 12.77 2.23 -16.14
C GLN A 202 11.98 3.46 -15.68
N GLU A 203 11.16 3.31 -14.65
CA GLU A 203 10.34 4.38 -14.09
C GLU A 203 11.15 5.37 -13.23
N LYS A 204 12.32 4.97 -12.72
CA LYS A 204 13.21 5.77 -11.87
C LYS A 204 12.51 6.32 -10.63
N CYS A 205 11.74 5.48 -9.96
CA CYS A 205 11.05 5.83 -8.74
C CYS A 205 12.04 6.09 -7.59
N ASP A 206 11.83 7.18 -6.86
CA ASP A 206 12.58 7.52 -5.65
C ASP A 206 12.24 6.55 -4.52
N VAL A 207 10.97 6.12 -4.45
CA VAL A 207 10.42 5.21 -3.42
C VAL A 207 9.68 4.07 -4.11
N VAL A 208 9.83 2.85 -3.60
CA VAL A 208 9.07 1.68 -4.04
C VAL A 208 8.34 1.05 -2.86
N ILE A 209 7.03 0.99 -2.95
CA ILE A 209 6.13 0.43 -1.93
C ILE A 209 5.50 -0.85 -2.47
N CYS A 210 5.48 -1.89 -1.66
CA CYS A 210 4.70 -3.10 -1.87
C CYS A 210 3.40 -3.03 -1.06
N ILE A 211 2.25 -3.23 -1.68
CA ILE A 211 1.00 -3.49 -0.98
C ILE A 211 0.82 -5.01 -1.01
N SER A 212 0.92 -5.67 0.15
CA SER A 212 0.94 -7.13 0.26
C SER A 212 -0.31 -7.69 0.92
N HIS A 213 -0.88 -8.73 0.32
CA HIS A 213 -1.89 -9.56 0.96
C HIS A 213 -1.37 -11.00 1.14
N LEU A 214 -0.06 -11.16 1.42
CA LEU A 214 0.56 -12.46 1.65
C LEU A 214 0.52 -12.88 3.12
N GLY A 215 0.52 -11.93 4.04
CA GLY A 215 0.59 -12.14 5.48
C GLY A 215 2.00 -12.03 6.04
N TRP A 216 2.12 -11.57 7.29
CA TRP A 216 3.42 -11.39 7.94
C TRP A 216 4.13 -12.71 8.26
N GLN A 217 3.41 -13.61 8.92
CA GLN A 217 3.87 -14.95 9.35
C GLN A 217 2.73 -15.94 9.16
N ILE A 218 3.04 -17.23 9.21
CA ILE A 218 2.03 -18.31 9.24
C ILE A 218 1.12 -18.25 7.98
N SER A 219 1.72 -18.01 6.83
CA SER A 219 1.08 -18.13 5.51
C SER A 219 1.96 -18.96 4.58
N GLU A 220 1.46 -19.32 3.39
CA GLU A 220 2.24 -20.09 2.42
C GLU A 220 3.48 -19.32 1.93
N TYR A 221 3.35 -17.96 1.78
CA TYR A 221 4.44 -17.06 1.39
C TYR A 221 4.43 -15.82 2.29
N PRO A 222 4.96 -15.90 3.52
CA PRO A 222 4.93 -14.76 4.44
C PRO A 222 5.78 -13.61 3.93
N ASP A 223 5.36 -12.38 4.27
CA ASP A 223 6.10 -11.16 3.94
C ASP A 223 7.56 -11.22 4.40
N GLN A 224 7.81 -11.78 5.57
CA GLN A 224 9.17 -12.01 6.08
C GLN A 224 10.05 -12.85 5.15
N GLU A 225 9.48 -13.81 4.41
CA GLU A 225 10.25 -14.70 3.55
C GLU A 225 10.46 -14.10 2.17
N PHE A 226 9.41 -13.51 1.55
CA PHE A 226 9.61 -12.90 0.23
C PHE A 226 10.55 -11.70 0.27
N ILE A 227 10.54 -10.91 1.37
CA ILE A 227 11.43 -9.76 1.54
C ILE A 227 12.91 -10.20 1.46
N LYS A 228 13.28 -11.35 2.04
CA LYS A 228 14.65 -11.87 2.00
C LYS A 228 15.16 -12.18 0.58
N GLU A 229 14.26 -12.41 -0.35
CA GLU A 229 14.57 -12.81 -1.73
C GLU A 229 14.64 -11.63 -2.71
N ILE A 230 14.26 -10.44 -2.29
CA ILE A 230 14.18 -9.24 -3.14
C ILE A 230 15.20 -8.18 -2.72
N GLU A 231 15.36 -7.16 -3.56
CA GLU A 231 16.11 -5.94 -3.23
C GLU A 231 15.44 -4.73 -3.90
N GLY A 232 15.51 -3.57 -3.24
CA GLY A 232 15.02 -2.32 -3.83
C GLY A 232 13.57 -1.97 -3.49
N CYS A 233 12.89 -2.71 -2.62
CA CYS A 233 11.69 -2.27 -1.94
C CYS A 233 12.05 -1.36 -0.75
N ASP A 234 11.21 -0.41 -0.39
CA ASP A 234 11.45 0.49 0.75
C ASP A 234 10.44 0.31 1.88
N LEU A 235 9.25 -0.22 1.57
CA LEU A 235 8.16 -0.39 2.52
C LEU A 235 7.23 -1.50 2.03
N VAL A 236 6.77 -2.33 2.95
CA VAL A 236 5.67 -3.28 2.75
C VAL A 236 4.48 -2.83 3.61
N LEU A 237 3.30 -2.86 3.04
CA LEU A 237 2.01 -2.63 3.70
C LEU A 237 1.24 -3.94 3.63
N GLY A 238 1.23 -4.68 4.75
CA GLY A 238 0.76 -6.05 4.82
C GLY A 238 -0.74 -6.21 5.10
N GLY A 239 -1.24 -7.44 4.93
CA GLY A 239 -2.62 -7.87 5.19
C GLY A 239 -2.71 -9.39 5.42
N HIS A 240 -3.88 -9.97 5.23
CA HIS A 240 -4.21 -11.41 5.22
C HIS A 240 -4.18 -12.11 6.59
N THR A 241 -3.11 -12.04 7.34
CA THR A 241 -2.98 -12.76 8.62
C THR A 241 -3.60 -12.02 9.80
N HIS A 242 -4.23 -10.88 9.57
CA HIS A 242 -4.84 -10.03 10.59
C HIS A 242 -3.88 -9.66 11.75
N THR A 243 -2.59 -9.63 11.48
CA THR A 243 -1.59 -9.29 12.48
C THR A 243 -1.76 -7.82 12.88
N TYR A 244 -1.80 -7.55 14.17
CA TYR A 244 -1.77 -6.18 14.67
C TYR A 244 -0.34 -5.84 15.11
N MET A 245 0.26 -4.88 14.41
CA MET A 245 1.60 -4.39 14.68
C MET A 245 1.49 -3.00 15.34
N PRO A 246 1.62 -2.90 16.67
CA PRO A 246 1.60 -1.61 17.37
C PRO A 246 2.83 -0.76 17.03
N THR A 247 3.87 -1.38 16.50
CA THR A 247 5.10 -0.77 15.97
C THR A 247 5.50 -1.52 14.71
N LEU A 248 6.26 -0.85 13.83
CA LEU A 248 6.77 -1.48 12.61
C LEU A 248 7.57 -2.75 12.92
N GLU A 249 7.28 -3.80 12.18
CA GLU A 249 8.14 -4.98 12.09
C GLU A 249 9.14 -4.81 10.94
N TYR A 250 10.19 -5.60 10.93
CA TYR A 250 11.25 -5.49 9.93
C TYR A 250 11.75 -6.87 9.49
N ALA A 251 12.01 -7.02 8.20
CA ALA A 251 12.72 -8.16 7.65
C ALA A 251 13.93 -7.70 6.82
N PRO A 252 15.08 -8.41 6.85
CA PRO A 252 16.21 -8.08 6.00
C PRO A 252 15.90 -8.46 4.55
N ASP A 253 16.18 -7.56 3.61
CA ASP A 253 16.18 -7.88 2.20
C ASP A 253 17.42 -8.69 1.79
N LYS A 254 17.50 -9.08 0.53
CA LYS A 254 18.64 -9.84 -0.02
C LYS A 254 20.01 -9.19 0.22
N THR A 255 20.06 -7.88 0.42
CA THR A 255 21.29 -7.13 0.71
C THR A 255 21.59 -6.96 2.20
N GLY A 256 20.64 -7.35 3.05
CA GLY A 256 20.68 -7.14 4.50
C GLY A 256 20.06 -5.80 4.93
N LYS A 257 19.48 -5.00 4.01
CA LYS A 257 18.73 -3.80 4.36
C LYS A 257 17.43 -4.21 5.06
N MET A 258 17.19 -3.63 6.24
CA MET A 258 15.95 -3.87 6.98
C MET A 258 14.78 -3.13 6.31
N ILE A 259 13.81 -3.87 5.81
CA ILE A 259 12.61 -3.36 5.17
C ILE A 259 11.49 -3.34 6.20
N PRO A 260 10.86 -2.16 6.45
CA PRO A 260 9.71 -2.08 7.34
C PRO A 260 8.47 -2.73 6.72
N ASP A 261 7.70 -3.37 7.58
CA ASP A 261 6.37 -3.91 7.31
C ASP A 261 5.39 -3.40 8.37
N ASP A 262 4.15 -3.14 7.96
CA ASP A 262 3.07 -2.73 8.86
C ASP A 262 1.76 -3.43 8.51
N GLN A 263 1.06 -3.92 9.53
CA GLN A 263 -0.24 -4.57 9.41
C GLN A 263 -1.15 -4.16 10.58
N ASN A 264 -2.42 -3.84 10.30
CA ASN A 264 -3.31 -3.13 11.23
C ASN A 264 -4.42 -4.01 11.81
N GLY A 265 -4.16 -5.30 12.01
CA GLY A 265 -5.18 -6.23 12.47
C GLY A 265 -6.26 -6.41 11.41
N LYS A 266 -7.52 -6.34 11.82
CA LYS A 266 -8.68 -6.45 10.92
C LYS A 266 -9.83 -5.53 11.29
N HIS A 267 -10.88 -5.52 10.45
CA HIS A 267 -12.12 -4.76 10.60
C HIS A 267 -11.91 -3.23 10.55
N GLY A 268 -10.73 -2.76 10.15
CA GLY A 268 -10.41 -1.32 10.10
C GLY A 268 -10.63 -0.60 11.44
N VAL A 269 -10.34 -1.28 12.54
CA VAL A 269 -10.32 -0.69 13.89
C VAL A 269 -9.12 0.22 14.03
N PHE A 270 -8.01 -0.18 13.42
CA PHE A 270 -6.78 0.59 13.34
C PHE A 270 -6.52 1.03 11.90
N ILE A 271 -5.81 2.11 11.74
CA ILE A 271 -5.31 2.62 10.46
C ILE A 271 -3.82 2.88 10.67
N GLY A 272 -2.99 2.28 9.82
CA GLY A 272 -1.55 2.52 9.83
C GLY A 272 -1.25 3.96 9.39
N LYS A 273 -0.34 4.62 10.11
CA LYS A 273 0.19 5.94 9.74
C LYS A 273 1.70 5.92 9.84
N LEU A 274 2.34 6.04 8.69
CA LEU A 274 3.79 6.07 8.57
C LEU A 274 4.25 7.41 8.04
N VAL A 275 5.39 7.89 8.55
CA VAL A 275 6.06 9.09 8.06
C VAL A 275 7.43 8.70 7.56
N LEU A 276 7.57 8.61 6.26
CA LEU A 276 8.84 8.31 5.61
C LEU A 276 9.62 9.60 5.42
N THR A 277 10.91 9.61 5.78
CA THR A 277 11.78 10.79 5.62
C THR A 277 12.89 10.45 4.64
N PHE A 278 13.07 11.29 3.64
CA PHE A 278 14.08 11.15 2.59
C PHE A 278 15.03 12.36 2.60
N GLU A 279 16.33 12.11 2.49
CA GLU A 279 17.35 13.13 2.28
C GLU A 279 17.78 13.10 0.81
N LYS A 280 17.62 14.24 0.13
CA LYS A 280 18.05 14.41 -1.28
C LYS A 280 19.17 15.41 -1.37
#